data_6c1bbdcf3d2ccd56c9322843925df6e0
#
_entry.id   6c1bbdcf3d2ccd56c9322843925df6e0
#
_cell.length_a   1.000
_cell.length_b   1.000
_cell.length_c   1.000
_cell.angle_alpha   90.00
_cell.angle_beta   90.00
_cell.angle_gamma   90.00
#
_symmetry.space_group_name_H-M   'P 1'
#
loop_
_entity.id
_entity.type
_entity.pdbx_description
1 polymer ?
#
loop_
_entity_poly.entity_id
_entity_poly.type
_entity_poly.pdbx_seq_one_letter_code
_entity_poly.pdbx_strand_id
1 'polypeptide(L)'
;MQLHDPWLLVLLVVVPFMVRRLRRAPRPTLRFPVVAAVRTAGRGIRTRLGSLPFWIRGAALALMVLALARPQLGRSQTQVFTEGIDIMLAVDISSSMLAEDFAVDGQRASRLEAVKSEVRHFLEKRGGDRVGLVLFGARPYLQAPLTLDHDWLLANLGRAEDGLIEDGTAVGSALAAAVRHLESSTAKSKIVVLLTDGENNAGRVSPLTAAEAAAQLGYRVYTIGAGSRGLAPYPVTDAFGVRRYRPMQVDVDEETLRSIAEKTGARYWRATGTESLEEVYDEIDRLEKSPHEGLKYLEFDEIYPWLLVPALLLLAAEALLVESWLRVLP
;
A
#
# COMPACT_ATOMS: atom_id res chain seq x y z
N MET A 1 -14.13 -10.04 -18.29
CA MET A 1 -14.49 -11.45 -18.11
C MET A 1 -13.48 -12.26 -18.90
N GLN A 2 -12.71 -13.12 -18.23
CA GLN A 2 -11.71 -13.98 -18.89
C GLN A 2 -11.99 -15.43 -18.49
N LEU A 3 -11.63 -16.37 -19.36
CA LEU A 3 -11.71 -17.80 -19.07
C LEU A 3 -10.30 -18.26 -18.71
N HIS A 4 -10.14 -18.90 -17.57
CA HIS A 4 -8.83 -19.41 -17.14
C HIS A 4 -8.39 -20.59 -18.03
N ASP A 5 -9.32 -21.51 -18.33
CA ASP A 5 -9.06 -22.72 -19.11
C ASP A 5 -9.96 -22.82 -20.34
N PRO A 6 -9.81 -21.96 -21.37
CA PRO A 6 -10.70 -21.91 -22.54
C PRO A 6 -10.67 -23.20 -23.38
N TRP A 7 -9.58 -23.95 -23.35
CA TRP A 7 -9.41 -25.20 -24.07
C TRP A 7 -10.40 -26.30 -23.62
N LEU A 8 -10.90 -26.24 -22.37
CA LEU A 8 -11.89 -27.18 -21.84
C LEU A 8 -13.25 -27.04 -22.54
N LEU A 9 -13.53 -25.91 -23.18
CA LEU A 9 -14.76 -25.76 -23.99
C LEU A 9 -14.86 -26.74 -25.14
N VAL A 10 -13.76 -27.34 -25.58
CA VAL A 10 -13.76 -28.42 -26.60
C VAL A 10 -14.61 -29.61 -26.12
N LEU A 11 -14.70 -29.84 -24.80
CA LEU A 11 -15.55 -30.89 -24.24
C LEU A 11 -17.06 -30.67 -24.54
N LEU A 12 -17.49 -29.43 -24.82
CA LEU A 12 -18.87 -29.16 -25.24
C LEU A 12 -19.26 -29.93 -26.52
N VAL A 13 -18.31 -30.23 -27.41
CA VAL A 13 -18.53 -31.01 -28.62
C VAL A 13 -18.84 -32.47 -28.27
N VAL A 14 -18.31 -32.98 -27.17
CA VAL A 14 -18.52 -34.37 -26.71
C VAL A 14 -19.90 -34.55 -26.08
N VAL A 15 -20.48 -33.51 -25.48
CA VAL A 15 -21.79 -33.56 -24.80
C VAL A 15 -22.92 -34.06 -25.73
N PRO A 16 -23.16 -33.50 -26.92
CA PRO A 16 -24.24 -33.98 -27.81
C PRO A 16 -23.99 -35.41 -28.28
N PHE A 17 -22.74 -35.78 -28.49
CA PHE A 17 -22.41 -37.17 -28.86
C PHE A 17 -22.75 -38.14 -27.73
N MET A 18 -22.40 -37.78 -26.47
CA MET A 18 -22.71 -38.58 -25.29
C MET A 18 -24.21 -38.68 -25.05
N VAL A 19 -24.97 -37.58 -25.16
CA VAL A 19 -26.44 -37.58 -25.09
C VAL A 19 -27.05 -38.46 -26.16
N ARG A 20 -26.54 -38.39 -27.40
CA ARG A 20 -27.01 -39.25 -28.53
C ARG A 20 -26.72 -40.72 -28.27
N ARG A 21 -25.57 -41.06 -27.72
CA ARG A 21 -25.19 -42.44 -27.38
C ARG A 21 -26.11 -43.00 -26.30
N LEU A 22 -26.38 -42.23 -25.24
CA LEU A 22 -27.27 -42.61 -24.13
C LEU A 22 -28.72 -42.80 -24.61
N ARG A 23 -29.20 -42.00 -25.57
CA ARG A 23 -30.52 -42.21 -26.21
C ARG A 23 -30.62 -43.50 -26.99
N ARG A 24 -29.52 -43.99 -27.59
CA ARG A 24 -29.46 -45.20 -28.40
C ARG A 24 -29.14 -46.45 -27.59
N ALA A 25 -28.84 -46.33 -26.30
CA ALA A 25 -28.59 -47.49 -25.46
C ALA A 25 -29.82 -48.39 -25.43
N PRO A 26 -29.63 -49.71 -25.63
CA PRO A 26 -30.74 -50.65 -25.64
C PRO A 26 -31.46 -50.62 -24.29
N ARG A 27 -32.74 -50.33 -24.30
CA ARG A 27 -33.60 -50.45 -23.11
C ARG A 27 -33.97 -51.91 -22.91
N PRO A 28 -34.01 -52.43 -21.70
CA PRO A 28 -34.54 -53.77 -21.45
C PRO A 28 -35.95 -53.84 -21.99
N THR A 29 -36.22 -54.78 -22.90
CA THR A 29 -37.51 -54.98 -23.52
C THR A 29 -38.15 -56.22 -22.96
N LEU A 30 -39.32 -56.06 -22.35
CA LEU A 30 -40.15 -57.20 -21.98
C LEU A 30 -40.88 -57.73 -23.27
N ARG A 31 -40.74 -59.00 -23.56
CA ARG A 31 -41.49 -59.63 -24.61
C ARG A 31 -42.92 -59.95 -24.11
N PHE A 32 -43.85 -59.08 -24.44
CA PHE A 32 -45.26 -59.30 -24.15
C PHE A 32 -45.94 -60.05 -25.32
N PRO A 33 -46.72 -61.12 -25.09
CA PRO A 33 -47.31 -61.89 -26.09
C PRO A 33 -48.48 -61.22 -26.85
N VAL A 34 -49.05 -60.11 -26.32
CA VAL A 34 -50.18 -59.40 -26.94
C VAL A 34 -49.84 -57.93 -27.17
N VAL A 35 -49.21 -57.69 -28.33
CA VAL A 35 -48.81 -56.33 -28.76
C VAL A 35 -50.01 -55.48 -29.21
N ALA A 36 -51.14 -56.13 -29.63
CA ALA A 36 -52.28 -55.40 -30.14
C ALA A 36 -53.01 -54.51 -29.09
N ALA A 37 -53.16 -54.98 -27.88
CA ALA A 37 -53.82 -54.23 -26.81
C ALA A 37 -53.04 -53.00 -26.34
N VAL A 38 -51.72 -53.01 -26.50
CA VAL A 38 -50.83 -51.85 -26.10
C VAL A 38 -50.80 -50.79 -27.21
N ARG A 39 -51.01 -51.11 -28.44
CA ARG A 39 -51.09 -50.16 -29.56
C ARG A 39 -52.27 -49.20 -29.52
N THR A 40 -53.39 -49.63 -28.88
CA THR A 40 -54.61 -48.82 -28.74
C THR A 40 -54.56 -47.87 -27.51
N ALA A 41 -53.68 -48.13 -26.56
CA ALA A 41 -53.44 -47.22 -25.48
C ALA A 41 -52.65 -45.99 -26.03
N GLY A 42 -53.32 -44.87 -26.16
CA GLY A 42 -52.79 -43.65 -26.73
C GLY A 42 -51.45 -43.22 -26.10
N ARG A 43 -50.64 -42.51 -26.86
CA ARG A 43 -49.36 -41.95 -26.39
C ARG A 43 -49.60 -41.02 -25.21
N GLY A 44 -49.51 -41.56 -24.02
CA GLY A 44 -49.65 -40.79 -22.78
C GLY A 44 -48.58 -39.71 -22.65
N ILE A 45 -48.81 -38.73 -21.78
CA ILE A 45 -47.90 -37.63 -21.44
C ILE A 45 -46.50 -38.18 -21.12
N ARG A 46 -46.38 -39.35 -20.48
CA ARG A 46 -45.13 -40.05 -20.16
C ARG A 46 -44.26 -40.37 -21.37
N THR A 47 -44.89 -40.76 -22.52
CA THR A 47 -44.14 -41.06 -23.75
C THR A 47 -43.64 -39.79 -24.45
N ARG A 48 -44.35 -38.68 -24.32
CA ARG A 48 -43.88 -37.36 -24.81
C ARG A 48 -42.73 -36.82 -23.98
N LEU A 49 -42.75 -36.99 -22.66
CA LEU A 49 -41.70 -36.54 -21.73
C LEU A 49 -40.50 -37.49 -21.63
N GLY A 50 -40.55 -38.65 -22.28
CA GLY A 50 -39.47 -39.66 -22.24
C GLY A 50 -38.09 -39.19 -22.74
N SER A 51 -38.03 -38.07 -23.47
CA SER A 51 -36.77 -37.45 -23.90
C SER A 51 -36.27 -36.35 -22.96
N LEU A 52 -37.09 -35.90 -22.02
CA LEU A 52 -36.77 -34.78 -21.09
C LEU A 52 -35.49 -35.04 -20.25
N PRO A 53 -35.32 -36.23 -19.63
CA PRO A 53 -34.12 -36.52 -18.82
C PRO A 53 -32.83 -36.36 -19.62
N PHE A 54 -32.84 -36.75 -20.89
CA PHE A 54 -31.64 -36.63 -21.73
C PHE A 54 -31.26 -35.17 -22.02
N TRP A 55 -32.27 -34.30 -22.15
CA TRP A 55 -32.02 -32.87 -22.33
C TRP A 55 -31.54 -32.20 -21.04
N ILE A 56 -32.12 -32.58 -19.88
CA ILE A 56 -31.69 -32.12 -18.58
C ILE A 56 -30.24 -32.53 -18.32
N ARG A 57 -29.89 -33.80 -18.58
CA ARG A 57 -28.51 -34.29 -18.46
C ARG A 57 -27.56 -33.58 -19.41
N GLY A 58 -27.97 -33.33 -20.65
CA GLY A 58 -27.16 -32.55 -21.61
C GLY A 58 -26.91 -31.14 -21.16
N ALA A 59 -27.93 -30.47 -20.64
CA ALA A 59 -27.79 -29.10 -20.08
C ALA A 59 -26.89 -29.08 -18.84
N ALA A 60 -27.05 -30.04 -17.92
CA ALA A 60 -26.20 -30.15 -16.74
C ALA A 60 -24.72 -30.38 -17.11
N LEU A 61 -24.46 -31.30 -18.07
CA LEU A 61 -23.10 -31.54 -18.54
C LEU A 61 -22.49 -30.31 -19.24
N ALA A 62 -23.30 -29.58 -20.02
CA ALA A 62 -22.84 -28.34 -20.66
C ALA A 62 -22.47 -27.24 -19.59
N LEU A 63 -23.31 -27.08 -18.56
CA LEU A 63 -23.03 -26.20 -17.45
C LEU A 63 -21.77 -26.62 -16.67
N MET A 64 -21.54 -27.92 -16.46
CA MET A 64 -20.33 -28.42 -15.83
C MET A 64 -19.08 -28.11 -16.66
N VAL A 65 -19.13 -28.26 -17.98
CA VAL A 65 -18.02 -27.93 -18.87
C VAL A 65 -17.74 -26.41 -18.81
N LEU A 66 -18.80 -25.58 -18.80
CA LEU A 66 -18.65 -24.13 -18.64
C LEU A 66 -18.05 -23.77 -17.27
N ALA A 67 -18.44 -24.47 -16.21
CA ALA A 67 -17.86 -24.29 -14.87
C ALA A 67 -16.36 -24.68 -14.85
N LEU A 68 -15.99 -25.77 -15.52
CA LEU A 68 -14.61 -26.24 -15.67
C LEU A 68 -13.72 -25.23 -16.42
N ALA A 69 -14.30 -24.48 -17.38
CA ALA A 69 -13.58 -23.42 -18.08
C ALA A 69 -13.22 -22.23 -17.16
N ARG A 70 -13.66 -22.25 -15.88
CA ARG A 70 -13.37 -21.26 -14.81
C ARG A 70 -13.53 -19.82 -15.29
N PRO A 71 -14.76 -19.37 -15.58
CA PRO A 71 -14.98 -17.97 -15.90
C PRO A 71 -14.66 -17.08 -14.71
N GLN A 72 -13.86 -16.03 -14.96
CA GLN A 72 -13.36 -15.10 -13.96
C GLN A 72 -13.80 -13.68 -14.27
N LEU A 73 -14.21 -12.95 -13.26
CA LEU A 73 -14.43 -11.50 -13.31
C LEU A 73 -13.27 -10.81 -12.58
N GLY A 74 -12.54 -9.96 -13.28
CA GLY A 74 -11.57 -9.09 -12.64
C GLY A 74 -12.29 -8.06 -11.76
N ARG A 75 -12.05 -8.08 -10.45
CA ARG A 75 -12.78 -7.26 -9.47
C ARG A 75 -12.04 -6.03 -9.00
N SER A 76 -10.75 -6.03 -9.00
CA SER A 76 -9.99 -4.88 -8.52
C SER A 76 -8.58 -4.86 -9.06
N GLN A 77 -8.06 -3.66 -9.27
CA GLN A 77 -6.64 -3.44 -9.41
C GLN A 77 -6.12 -3.10 -8.01
N THR A 78 -5.66 -4.09 -7.26
CA THR A 78 -4.87 -3.80 -6.07
C THR A 78 -3.50 -3.37 -6.56
N GLN A 79 -3.22 -2.09 -6.49
CA GLN A 79 -1.87 -1.58 -6.71
C GLN A 79 -1.06 -1.95 -5.46
N VAL A 80 -0.30 -3.01 -5.53
CA VAL A 80 0.75 -3.25 -4.54
C VAL A 80 1.93 -2.37 -4.96
N PHE A 81 2.12 -1.29 -4.25
CA PHE A 81 3.32 -0.44 -4.39
C PHE A 81 4.52 -1.26 -3.92
N THR A 82 5.28 -1.82 -4.86
CA THR A 82 6.34 -2.78 -4.53
C THR A 82 7.71 -2.10 -4.35
N GLU A 83 7.87 -0.84 -4.73
CA GLU A 83 9.15 -0.12 -4.63
C GLU A 83 8.91 1.34 -4.25
N GLY A 84 8.56 1.59 -2.99
CA GLY A 84 8.65 2.91 -2.38
C GLY A 84 10.10 3.27 -2.08
N ILE A 85 10.39 4.55 -1.83
CA ILE A 85 11.67 5.00 -1.30
C ILE A 85 11.68 4.87 0.23
N ASP A 86 12.85 4.70 0.79
CA ASP A 86 13.04 4.73 2.24
C ASP A 86 13.59 6.09 2.65
N ILE A 87 12.86 6.76 3.53
CA ILE A 87 13.15 8.10 4.00
C ILE A 87 13.44 8.06 5.48
N MET A 88 14.59 8.56 5.90
CA MET A 88 14.86 8.82 7.31
C MET A 88 14.82 10.33 7.58
N LEU A 89 13.83 10.75 8.35
CA LEU A 89 13.74 12.13 8.82
C LEU A 89 14.64 12.28 10.04
N ALA A 90 15.58 13.24 10.01
CA ALA A 90 16.38 13.63 11.16
C ALA A 90 15.96 15.04 11.56
N VAL A 91 15.25 15.15 12.67
CA VAL A 91 14.62 16.40 13.12
C VAL A 91 15.30 16.90 14.40
N ASP A 92 15.76 18.13 14.35
CA ASP A 92 16.31 18.85 15.48
C ASP A 92 15.19 19.22 16.47
N ILE A 93 15.42 18.92 17.75
CA ILE A 93 14.53 19.30 18.85
C ILE A 93 15.27 20.10 19.93
N SER A 94 16.40 20.72 19.56
CA SER A 94 17.13 21.61 20.46
C SER A 94 16.29 22.83 20.85
N SER A 95 16.69 23.51 21.92
CA SER A 95 15.97 24.68 22.47
C SER A 95 15.78 25.79 21.44
N SER A 96 16.69 25.97 20.48
CA SER A 96 16.58 26.96 19.40
C SER A 96 15.35 26.75 18.52
N MET A 97 14.88 25.50 18.37
CA MET A 97 13.67 25.15 17.61
C MET A 97 12.37 25.64 18.26
N LEU A 98 12.43 26.16 19.49
CA LEU A 98 11.29 26.82 20.14
C LEU A 98 11.10 28.28 19.68
N ALA A 99 12.03 28.84 18.91
CA ALA A 99 11.87 30.19 18.36
C ALA A 99 10.60 30.28 17.51
N GLU A 100 9.81 31.34 17.70
CA GLU A 100 8.50 31.52 17.07
C GLU A 100 8.57 32.52 15.91
N ASP A 101 9.34 32.20 14.90
CA ASP A 101 9.50 32.99 13.68
C ASP A 101 8.76 32.38 12.47
N PHE A 102 7.97 31.33 12.71
CA PHE A 102 7.10 30.69 11.74
C PHE A 102 5.61 30.98 12.00
N ALA A 103 4.75 30.62 11.07
CA ALA A 103 3.30 30.70 11.23
C ALA A 103 2.65 29.41 10.70
N VAL A 104 1.76 28.80 11.48
CA VAL A 104 0.92 27.67 11.07
C VAL A 104 -0.53 28.12 11.15
N ASP A 105 -1.30 27.93 10.08
CA ASP A 105 -2.70 28.39 9.96
C ASP A 105 -2.89 29.88 10.30
N GLY A 106 -1.92 30.72 9.94
CA GLY A 106 -1.95 32.15 10.21
C GLY A 106 -1.67 32.55 11.67
N GLN A 107 -1.38 31.59 12.54
CA GLN A 107 -0.98 31.82 13.91
C GLN A 107 0.53 31.64 14.08
N ARG A 108 1.12 32.46 14.95
CA ARG A 108 2.55 32.34 15.28
C ARG A 108 2.82 30.97 15.88
N ALA A 109 3.82 30.27 15.35
CA ALA A 109 4.21 28.93 15.76
C ALA A 109 5.73 28.83 15.94
N SER A 110 6.18 27.89 16.76
CA SER A 110 7.59 27.55 16.85
C SER A 110 8.07 26.86 15.57
N ARG A 111 9.37 26.88 15.33
CA ARG A 111 9.99 26.13 14.21
C ARG A 111 9.63 24.66 14.27
N LEU A 112 9.69 24.05 15.46
CA LEU A 112 9.35 22.65 15.66
C LEU A 112 7.89 22.34 15.30
N GLU A 113 6.95 23.23 15.68
CA GLU A 113 5.53 23.05 15.30
C GLU A 113 5.31 23.21 13.80
N ALA A 114 5.99 24.16 13.15
CA ALA A 114 5.95 24.30 11.71
C ALA A 114 6.48 23.05 11.00
N VAL A 115 7.61 22.49 11.46
CA VAL A 115 8.18 21.25 10.96
C VAL A 115 7.22 20.08 11.12
N LYS A 116 6.59 19.93 12.29
CA LYS A 116 5.59 18.87 12.53
C LYS A 116 4.41 18.98 11.58
N SER A 117 3.94 20.21 11.30
CA SER A 117 2.85 20.46 10.36
C SER A 117 3.23 20.04 8.93
N GLU A 118 4.42 20.46 8.47
CA GLU A 118 4.87 20.16 7.12
C GLU A 118 5.22 18.68 6.92
N VAL A 119 5.82 18.03 7.90
CA VAL A 119 6.05 16.59 7.86
C VAL A 119 4.70 15.82 7.74
N ARG A 120 3.65 16.29 8.40
CA ARG A 120 2.31 15.72 8.25
C ARG A 120 1.83 15.81 6.81
N HIS A 121 1.84 16.99 6.21
CA HIS A 121 1.44 17.20 4.81
C HIS A 121 2.27 16.37 3.82
N PHE A 122 3.57 16.28 4.08
CA PHE A 122 4.49 15.47 3.29
C PHE A 122 4.12 13.97 3.33
N LEU A 123 3.79 13.44 4.50
CA LEU A 123 3.44 12.03 4.68
C LEU A 123 2.07 11.70 4.09
N GLU A 124 1.10 12.61 4.16
CA GLU A 124 -0.24 12.42 3.57
C GLU A 124 -0.20 12.18 2.05
N LYS A 125 0.80 12.73 1.37
CA LYS A 125 1.02 12.57 -0.08
C LYS A 125 1.73 11.25 -0.45
N ARG A 126 2.17 10.42 0.54
CA ARG A 126 3.08 9.27 0.35
C ARG A 126 2.54 7.96 0.90
N GLY A 127 1.67 7.30 0.13
CA GLY A 127 1.06 6.04 0.57
C GLY A 127 1.96 4.80 0.45
N GLY A 128 3.09 4.85 -0.24
CA GLY A 128 3.93 3.68 -0.56
C GLY A 128 5.36 3.72 -0.03
N ASP A 129 5.80 4.85 0.57
CA ASP A 129 7.15 5.06 1.06
C ASP A 129 7.27 4.67 2.52
N ARG A 130 8.38 4.02 2.92
CA ARG A 130 8.67 3.80 4.33
C ARG A 130 9.40 5.00 4.89
N VAL A 131 8.90 5.53 5.98
CA VAL A 131 9.48 6.69 6.65
C VAL A 131 9.86 6.32 8.08
N GLY A 132 11.05 6.74 8.50
CA GLY A 132 11.53 6.62 9.88
C GLY A 132 11.86 7.99 10.44
N LEU A 133 11.99 8.09 11.77
CA LEU A 133 12.21 9.34 12.48
C LEU A 133 13.35 9.22 13.50
N VAL A 134 14.37 10.04 13.34
CA VAL A 134 15.43 10.29 14.32
C VAL A 134 15.22 11.70 14.86
N LEU A 135 15.01 11.83 16.15
CA LEU A 135 15.06 13.12 16.84
C LEU A 135 16.48 13.33 17.37
N PHE A 136 16.94 14.56 17.40
CA PHE A 136 18.23 14.86 17.97
C PHE A 136 18.29 16.22 18.67
N GLY A 137 19.11 16.27 19.68
CA GLY A 137 19.62 17.43 20.41
C GLY A 137 21.12 17.21 20.56
N ALA A 138 21.65 17.18 21.79
CA ALA A 138 23.06 16.83 22.04
C ALA A 138 23.43 15.39 21.62
N ARG A 139 22.45 14.53 21.41
CA ARG A 139 22.58 13.15 20.91
C ARG A 139 21.38 12.73 20.07
N PRO A 140 21.55 11.80 19.10
CA PRO A 140 20.45 11.26 18.32
C PRO A 140 19.65 10.22 19.12
N TYR A 141 18.35 10.18 18.85
CA TYR A 141 17.42 9.18 19.37
C TYR A 141 16.50 8.67 18.25
N LEU A 142 16.47 7.34 18.04
CA LEU A 142 15.53 6.76 17.08
C LEU A 142 14.12 6.79 17.69
N GLN A 143 13.30 7.69 17.21
CA GLN A 143 11.91 7.83 17.65
C GLN A 143 10.98 6.84 16.95
N ALA A 144 11.21 6.59 15.65
CA ALA A 144 10.46 5.61 14.88
C ALA A 144 11.37 4.93 13.85
N PRO A 145 11.40 3.58 13.77
CA PRO A 145 12.04 2.86 12.69
C PRO A 145 11.27 3.09 11.37
N LEU A 146 11.86 2.67 10.24
CA LEU A 146 11.20 2.70 8.93
C LEU A 146 9.87 1.95 8.96
N THR A 147 8.78 2.66 8.67
CA THR A 147 7.42 2.13 8.68
C THR A 147 6.58 2.67 7.54
N LEU A 148 5.59 1.91 7.10
CA LEU A 148 4.49 2.36 6.22
C LEU A 148 3.31 2.91 7.02
N ASP A 149 3.32 2.74 8.35
CA ASP A 149 2.28 3.27 9.25
C ASP A 149 2.60 4.74 9.58
N HIS A 150 2.16 5.63 8.69
CA HIS A 150 2.39 7.05 8.82
C HIS A 150 1.60 7.67 9.97
N ASP A 151 0.43 7.12 10.32
CA ASP A 151 -0.35 7.59 11.47
C ASP A 151 0.40 7.35 12.77
N TRP A 152 0.98 6.17 12.92
CA TRP A 152 1.83 5.86 14.06
C TRP A 152 3.09 6.74 14.11
N LEU A 153 3.71 7.00 12.96
CA LEU A 153 4.88 7.89 12.85
C LEU A 153 4.52 9.32 13.26
N LEU A 154 3.40 9.85 12.79
CA LEU A 154 2.89 11.18 13.14
C LEU A 154 2.56 11.30 14.62
N ALA A 155 1.99 10.25 15.23
CA ALA A 155 1.76 10.21 16.67
C ALA A 155 3.05 10.27 17.46
N ASN A 156 4.14 9.64 16.96
CA ASN A 156 5.46 9.72 17.57
C ASN A 156 6.14 11.08 17.34
N LEU A 157 5.99 11.67 16.16
CA LEU A 157 6.48 13.04 15.89
C LEU A 157 5.76 14.08 16.78
N GLY A 158 4.46 13.90 17.01
CA GLY A 158 3.69 14.75 17.91
C GLY A 158 4.25 14.81 19.35
N ARG A 159 4.91 13.75 19.81
CA ARG A 159 5.57 13.66 21.13
C ARG A 159 6.96 14.30 21.16
N ALA A 160 7.47 14.76 20.02
CA ALA A 160 8.74 15.48 19.98
C ALA A 160 8.58 16.84 20.66
N GLU A 161 9.23 17.02 21.79
CA GLU A 161 9.19 18.24 22.60
C GLU A 161 10.59 18.59 23.04
N ASP A 162 10.83 19.88 23.28
CA ASP A 162 12.06 20.35 23.92
C ASP A 162 12.22 19.70 25.31
N GLY A 163 13.46 19.39 25.67
CA GLY A 163 13.76 18.70 26.92
C GLY A 163 13.63 17.20 26.92
N LEU A 164 13.14 16.58 25.82
CA LEU A 164 13.16 15.13 25.67
C LEU A 164 14.58 14.55 25.56
N ILE A 165 15.50 15.33 24.99
CA ILE A 165 16.93 15.05 24.85
C ILE A 165 17.71 16.22 25.45
N GLU A 166 18.91 15.98 25.93
CA GLU A 166 19.82 17.05 26.40
C GLU A 166 19.99 18.12 25.31
N ASP A 167 20.00 19.39 25.75
CA ASP A 167 20.13 20.54 24.84
C ASP A 167 21.49 20.55 24.13
N GLY A 168 21.48 20.98 22.89
CA GLY A 168 22.63 20.99 21.99
C GLY A 168 22.23 20.44 20.63
N THR A 169 23.13 20.53 19.64
CA THR A 169 22.84 20.18 18.24
C THR A 169 23.92 19.29 17.68
N ALA A 170 23.68 17.97 17.68
CA ALA A 170 24.61 16.93 17.23
C ALA A 170 24.33 16.48 15.79
N VAL A 171 24.44 17.40 14.82
CA VAL A 171 24.11 17.15 13.39
C VAL A 171 24.82 15.93 12.83
N GLY A 172 26.14 15.83 13.01
CA GLY A 172 26.92 14.71 12.47
C GLY A 172 26.54 13.37 13.06
N SER A 173 26.28 13.32 14.38
CA SER A 173 25.83 12.10 15.06
C SER A 173 24.40 11.71 14.62
N ALA A 174 23.51 12.69 14.42
CA ALA A 174 22.14 12.47 13.92
C ALA A 174 22.15 11.89 12.49
N LEU A 175 22.96 12.47 11.61
CA LEU A 175 23.16 11.96 10.25
C LEU A 175 23.72 10.53 10.25
N ALA A 176 24.75 10.25 11.07
CA ALA A 176 25.32 8.91 11.18
C ALA A 176 24.28 7.89 11.70
N ALA A 177 23.43 8.28 12.66
CA ALA A 177 22.34 7.43 13.13
C ALA A 177 21.30 7.17 12.04
N ALA A 178 20.87 8.20 11.31
CA ALA A 178 19.93 8.06 10.19
C ALA A 178 20.47 7.12 9.09
N VAL A 179 21.72 7.31 8.68
CA VAL A 179 22.41 6.44 7.71
C VAL A 179 22.44 4.99 8.18
N ARG A 180 22.83 4.73 9.41
CA ARG A 180 22.86 3.39 9.99
C ARG A 180 21.50 2.69 9.94
N HIS A 181 20.40 3.41 10.19
CA HIS A 181 19.06 2.82 10.16
C HIS A 181 18.58 2.53 8.75
N LEU A 182 19.17 3.17 7.71
CA LEU A 182 18.92 2.86 6.32
C LEU A 182 19.72 1.66 5.79
N GLU A 183 20.78 1.20 6.49
CA GLU A 183 21.59 0.06 6.03
C GLU A 183 20.79 -1.23 5.88
N SER A 184 19.86 -1.48 6.81
CA SER A 184 19.01 -2.68 6.77
C SER A 184 17.90 -2.63 5.71
N SER A 185 17.76 -1.51 5.03
CA SER A 185 16.76 -1.31 3.99
C SER A 185 17.17 -2.02 2.70
N THR A 186 16.17 -2.57 2.00
CA THR A 186 16.31 -3.17 0.65
C THR A 186 15.80 -2.26 -0.46
N ALA A 187 15.31 -1.05 -0.13
CA ALA A 187 14.82 -0.10 -1.13
C ALA A 187 15.93 0.36 -2.09
N LYS A 188 15.56 0.61 -3.34
CA LYS A 188 16.51 1.10 -4.37
C LYS A 188 16.94 2.53 -4.09
N SER A 189 16.04 3.38 -3.63
CA SER A 189 16.34 4.76 -3.23
C SER A 189 16.23 4.90 -1.72
N LYS A 190 17.25 5.49 -1.13
CA LYS A 190 17.38 5.72 0.30
C LYS A 190 17.81 7.15 0.52
N ILE A 191 17.02 7.90 1.24
CA ILE A 191 17.29 9.31 1.49
C ILE A 191 17.23 9.65 2.97
N VAL A 192 17.99 10.64 3.34
CA VAL A 192 17.89 11.32 4.64
C VAL A 192 17.40 12.74 4.40
N VAL A 193 16.43 13.20 5.16
CA VAL A 193 16.03 14.60 5.24
C VAL A 193 16.44 15.11 6.61
N LEU A 194 17.49 15.92 6.63
CA LEU A 194 18.04 16.52 7.84
C LEU A 194 17.48 17.93 8.00
N LEU A 195 16.83 18.17 9.12
CA LEU A 195 16.25 19.46 9.44
C LEU A 195 16.79 19.97 10.76
N THR A 196 17.42 21.15 10.73
CA THR A 196 18.03 21.83 11.88
C THR A 196 18.01 23.34 11.68
N ASP A 197 18.09 24.09 12.77
CA ASP A 197 18.24 25.54 12.78
C ASP A 197 19.58 26.00 13.38
N GLY A 198 20.43 25.06 13.78
CA GLY A 198 21.63 25.34 14.56
C GLY A 198 22.94 24.88 13.94
N GLU A 199 24.02 25.38 14.55
CA GLU A 199 25.38 24.92 14.30
C GLU A 199 25.65 23.61 15.05
N ASN A 200 26.48 22.75 14.46
CA ASN A 200 26.90 21.52 15.13
C ASN A 200 27.79 21.85 16.34
N ASN A 201 27.24 21.80 17.52
CA ASN A 201 27.95 22.14 18.79
C ASN A 201 28.07 20.95 19.75
N ALA A 202 27.51 19.77 19.37
CA ALA A 202 27.52 18.58 20.19
C ALA A 202 27.80 17.33 19.36
N GLY A 203 27.88 16.16 20.01
CA GLY A 203 28.10 14.88 19.35
C GLY A 203 29.56 14.51 19.13
N ARG A 204 29.81 13.29 18.68
CA ARG A 204 31.17 12.74 18.49
C ARG A 204 31.56 12.60 17.00
N VAL A 205 30.61 12.69 16.10
CA VAL A 205 30.82 12.51 14.67
C VAL A 205 30.76 13.87 14.00
N SER A 206 31.76 14.17 13.17
CA SER A 206 31.73 15.39 12.35
C SER A 206 30.63 15.29 11.28
N PRO A 207 29.85 16.36 11.02
CA PRO A 207 28.86 16.38 9.98
C PRO A 207 29.37 15.95 8.59
N LEU A 208 30.55 16.44 8.21
CA LEU A 208 31.14 16.10 6.92
C LEU A 208 31.59 14.63 6.83
N THR A 209 32.11 14.06 7.92
CA THR A 209 32.44 12.63 7.97
C THR A 209 31.20 11.74 7.84
N ALA A 210 30.09 12.12 8.48
CA ALA A 210 28.83 11.41 8.33
C ALA A 210 28.26 11.51 6.90
N ALA A 211 28.42 12.70 6.27
CA ALA A 211 28.01 12.89 4.87
C ALA A 211 28.87 12.07 3.90
N GLU A 212 30.18 11.95 4.13
CA GLU A 212 31.06 11.09 3.36
C GLU A 212 30.66 9.62 3.45
N ALA A 213 30.31 9.14 4.64
CA ALA A 213 29.81 7.79 4.82
C ALA A 213 28.48 7.57 4.07
N ALA A 214 27.55 8.52 4.14
CA ALA A 214 26.30 8.48 3.39
C ALA A 214 26.55 8.41 1.88
N ALA A 215 27.43 9.25 1.35
CA ALA A 215 27.80 9.30 -0.06
C ALA A 215 28.42 7.98 -0.55
N GLN A 216 29.31 7.34 0.25
CA GLN A 216 29.90 6.04 -0.08
C GLN A 216 28.86 4.92 -0.17
N LEU A 217 27.78 5.02 0.62
CA LEU A 217 26.64 4.09 0.58
C LEU A 217 25.63 4.43 -0.52
N GLY A 218 25.83 5.55 -1.24
CA GLY A 218 24.92 6.01 -2.27
C GLY A 218 23.62 6.64 -1.73
N TYR A 219 23.60 7.07 -0.46
CA TYR A 219 22.43 7.72 0.15
C TYR A 219 22.49 9.22 -0.06
N ARG A 220 21.36 9.79 -0.47
CA ARG A 220 21.23 11.24 -0.65
C ARG A 220 20.78 11.89 0.67
N VAL A 221 21.42 12.99 1.04
CA VAL A 221 21.10 13.71 2.27
C VAL A 221 20.62 15.12 1.92
N TYR A 222 19.33 15.31 1.93
CA TYR A 222 18.69 16.59 1.79
C TYR A 222 18.79 17.34 3.10
N THR A 223 19.21 18.60 3.06
CA THR A 223 19.40 19.42 4.26
C THR A 223 18.50 20.64 4.20
N ILE A 224 17.80 20.90 5.30
CA ILE A 224 16.88 22.02 5.45
C ILE A 224 17.31 22.83 6.67
N GLY A 225 17.75 24.06 6.44
CA GLY A 225 18.01 25.03 7.50
C GLY A 225 16.74 25.79 7.86
N ALA A 226 16.18 25.56 9.04
CA ALA A 226 14.93 26.20 9.48
C ALA A 226 15.22 27.49 10.25
N GLY A 227 14.68 28.62 9.81
CA GLY A 227 14.73 29.87 10.56
C GLY A 227 15.04 31.12 9.74
N SER A 228 14.55 32.23 10.20
CA SER A 228 14.84 33.56 9.66
C SER A 228 16.29 33.99 9.97
N ARG A 229 16.81 35.00 9.25
CA ARG A 229 18.10 35.59 9.57
C ARG A 229 17.94 36.66 10.63
N GLY A 230 18.78 36.61 11.66
CA GLY A 230 18.87 37.64 12.67
C GLY A 230 18.14 37.31 13.98
N LEU A 231 17.32 38.22 14.46
CA LEU A 231 16.67 38.07 15.77
C LEU A 231 15.32 37.38 15.63
N ALA A 232 15.16 36.21 16.27
CA ALA A 232 13.90 35.50 16.36
C ALA A 232 13.27 35.67 17.75
N PRO A 233 11.94 35.77 17.89
CA PRO A 233 11.25 35.84 19.17
C PRO A 233 11.30 34.47 19.86
N TYR A 234 11.99 34.41 20.98
CA TYR A 234 12.13 33.21 21.79
C TYR A 234 11.22 33.28 23.02
N PRO A 235 10.36 32.33 23.29
CA PRO A 235 9.48 32.33 24.45
C PRO A 235 10.27 31.99 25.72
N VAL A 236 10.14 32.82 26.73
CA VAL A 236 10.68 32.60 28.08
C VAL A 236 9.55 32.74 29.09
N THR A 237 9.51 31.87 30.08
CA THR A 237 8.57 31.97 31.20
C THR A 237 9.25 32.69 32.34
N ASP A 238 8.69 33.80 32.81
CA ASP A 238 9.21 34.52 33.96
C ASP A 238 8.91 33.77 35.28
N ALA A 239 9.47 34.25 36.38
CA ALA A 239 9.31 33.64 37.70
C ALA A 239 7.84 33.58 38.19
N PHE A 240 6.94 34.33 37.54
CA PHE A 240 5.51 34.38 37.84
C PHE A 240 4.67 33.50 36.90
N GLY A 241 5.31 32.69 36.02
CA GLY A 241 4.64 31.84 35.05
C GLY A 241 4.09 32.59 33.83
N VAL A 242 4.44 33.86 33.62
CA VAL A 242 4.01 34.66 32.47
C VAL A 242 4.95 34.44 31.30
N ARG A 243 4.41 34.09 30.15
CA ARG A 243 5.15 33.91 28.90
C ARG A 243 5.55 35.28 28.34
N ARG A 244 6.84 35.50 28.14
CA ARG A 244 7.41 36.70 27.52
C ARG A 244 8.28 36.30 26.33
N TYR A 245 8.53 37.25 25.44
CA TYR A 245 9.39 37.02 24.27
C TYR A 245 10.69 37.78 24.45
N ARG A 246 11.80 37.06 24.28
CA ARG A 246 13.14 37.65 24.24
C ARG A 246 13.71 37.49 22.84
N PRO A 247 14.23 38.52 22.18
CA PRO A 247 14.92 38.37 20.92
C PRO A 247 16.18 37.51 21.12
N MET A 248 16.29 36.42 20.36
CA MET A 248 17.44 35.55 20.35
C MET A 248 18.10 35.61 18.97
N GLN A 249 19.43 35.77 18.96
CA GLN A 249 20.20 35.67 17.71
C GLN A 249 20.20 34.23 17.24
N VAL A 250 19.83 34.01 15.99
CA VAL A 250 19.86 32.69 15.38
C VAL A 250 20.78 32.77 14.15
N ASP A 251 21.75 31.88 14.14
CA ASP A 251 22.65 31.69 13.01
C ASP A 251 22.56 30.21 12.56
N VAL A 252 22.19 30.03 11.32
CA VAL A 252 22.15 28.69 10.67
C VAL A 252 23.48 28.48 9.95
N ASP A 253 24.18 27.39 10.25
CA ASP A 253 25.41 27.02 9.53
C ASP A 253 25.08 26.50 8.14
N GLU A 254 24.72 27.45 7.25
CA GLU A 254 24.38 27.15 5.87
C GLU A 254 25.53 26.49 5.11
N GLU A 255 26.77 26.81 5.42
CA GLU A 255 27.95 26.29 4.74
C GLU A 255 28.11 24.79 4.99
N THR A 256 28.03 24.36 6.23
CA THR A 256 28.06 22.95 6.61
C THR A 256 26.89 22.18 6.01
N LEU A 257 25.65 22.69 6.11
CA LEU A 257 24.46 22.04 5.57
C LEU A 257 24.52 21.90 4.04
N ARG A 258 24.98 22.92 3.34
CA ARG A 258 25.20 22.89 1.89
C ARG A 258 26.27 21.86 1.51
N SER A 259 27.38 21.85 2.25
CA SER A 259 28.48 20.89 2.00
C SER A 259 28.03 19.44 2.21
N ILE A 260 27.17 19.15 3.19
CA ILE A 260 26.56 17.82 3.41
C ILE A 260 25.73 17.42 2.18
N ALA A 261 24.83 18.30 1.73
CA ALA A 261 23.95 18.02 0.60
C ALA A 261 24.75 17.81 -0.69
N GLU A 262 25.69 18.68 -1.01
CA GLU A 262 26.52 18.59 -2.22
C GLU A 262 27.36 17.30 -2.25
N LYS A 263 27.99 16.91 -1.13
CA LYS A 263 28.78 15.67 -1.01
C LYS A 263 27.96 14.41 -1.31
N THR A 264 26.66 14.44 -1.02
CA THR A 264 25.75 13.30 -1.21
C THR A 264 24.93 13.39 -2.49
N GLY A 265 25.18 14.40 -3.35
CA GLY A 265 24.45 14.61 -4.60
C GLY A 265 22.99 15.06 -4.40
N ALA A 266 22.71 15.65 -3.24
CA ALA A 266 21.39 16.21 -2.89
C ALA A 266 21.45 17.77 -2.88
N ARG A 267 20.43 18.39 -2.30
CA ARG A 267 20.31 19.86 -2.25
C ARG A 267 20.12 20.36 -0.82
N TYR A 268 20.54 21.58 -0.60
CA TYR A 268 20.27 22.37 0.59
C TYR A 268 19.15 23.38 0.30
N TRP A 269 18.27 23.58 1.25
CA TRP A 269 17.29 24.66 1.25
C TRP A 269 17.28 25.39 2.59
N ARG A 270 16.95 26.67 2.51
CA ARG A 270 16.65 27.46 3.69
C ARG A 270 15.14 27.72 3.76
N ALA A 271 14.52 27.28 4.83
CA ALA A 271 13.12 27.55 5.13
C ALA A 271 13.04 28.72 6.11
N THR A 272 12.45 29.83 5.67
CA THR A 272 12.26 31.04 6.48
C THR A 272 10.83 31.22 6.95
N GLY A 273 9.94 30.29 6.60
CA GLY A 273 8.53 30.24 6.93
C GLY A 273 7.90 28.92 6.49
N THR A 274 6.66 28.69 6.86
CA THR A 274 5.95 27.44 6.60
C THR A 274 5.78 27.20 5.10
N GLU A 275 5.41 28.22 4.31
CA GLU A 275 5.29 28.12 2.85
C GLU A 275 6.59 27.64 2.19
N SER A 276 7.75 28.12 2.67
CA SER A 276 9.04 27.67 2.13
C SER A 276 9.39 26.24 2.50
N LEU A 277 8.91 25.72 3.64
CA LEU A 277 9.03 24.31 4.01
C LEU A 277 8.18 23.43 3.08
N GLU A 278 6.96 23.80 2.79
CA GLU A 278 6.08 23.09 1.86
C GLU A 278 6.72 22.97 0.48
N GLU A 279 7.24 24.08 -0.08
CA GLU A 279 7.94 24.09 -1.36
C GLU A 279 9.15 23.13 -1.39
N VAL A 280 9.92 23.07 -0.30
CA VAL A 280 11.07 22.18 -0.15
C VAL A 280 10.64 20.71 -0.16
N TYR A 281 9.61 20.37 0.58
CA TYR A 281 9.11 18.98 0.60
C TYR A 281 8.50 18.56 -0.73
N ASP A 282 7.80 19.45 -1.43
CA ASP A 282 7.28 19.19 -2.78
C ASP A 282 8.43 19.02 -3.80
N GLU A 283 9.53 19.76 -3.67
CA GLU A 283 10.71 19.58 -4.53
C GLU A 283 11.41 18.25 -4.27
N ILE A 284 11.59 17.85 -3.00
CA ILE A 284 12.11 16.52 -2.64
C ILE A 284 11.23 15.43 -3.25
N ASP A 285 9.91 15.57 -3.15
CA ASP A 285 8.96 14.63 -3.74
C ASP A 285 9.17 14.51 -5.25
N ARG A 286 9.34 15.62 -5.94
CA ARG A 286 9.57 15.65 -7.38
C ARG A 286 10.90 15.02 -7.80
N LEU A 287 11.97 15.23 -7.00
CA LEU A 287 13.30 14.70 -7.29
C LEU A 287 13.42 13.20 -7.03
N GLU A 288 12.65 12.68 -6.08
CA GLU A 288 12.72 11.29 -5.64
C GLU A 288 11.58 10.41 -6.17
N LYS A 289 10.63 10.97 -6.93
CA LYS A 289 9.61 10.16 -7.61
C LYS A 289 10.27 9.22 -8.62
N SER A 290 10.50 7.98 -8.17
CA SER A 290 10.74 6.87 -9.09
C SER A 290 9.42 6.57 -9.82
N PRO A 291 9.43 6.32 -11.15
CA PRO A 291 8.27 5.80 -11.84
C PRO A 291 7.92 4.45 -11.19
N HIS A 292 6.85 4.43 -10.44
CA HIS A 292 6.35 3.22 -9.82
C HIS A 292 5.77 2.35 -10.93
N GLU A 293 6.53 1.41 -11.45
CA GLU A 293 5.99 0.26 -12.17
C GLU A 293 5.31 -0.64 -11.11
N GLY A 294 4.14 -0.25 -10.69
CA GLY A 294 3.31 -1.06 -9.81
C GLY A 294 2.97 -2.36 -10.51
N LEU A 295 3.40 -3.49 -9.97
CA LEU A 295 2.87 -4.79 -10.37
C LEU A 295 1.36 -4.77 -10.11
N LYS A 296 0.58 -4.72 -11.20
CA LYS A 296 -0.88 -4.80 -11.12
C LYS A 296 -1.26 -6.25 -10.82
N TYR A 297 -1.53 -6.55 -9.57
CA TYR A 297 -2.19 -7.80 -9.23
C TYR A 297 -3.67 -7.65 -9.56
N LEU A 298 -4.13 -8.44 -10.52
CA LEU A 298 -5.55 -8.57 -10.84
C LEU A 298 -6.12 -9.67 -9.92
N GLU A 299 -6.91 -9.29 -8.95
CA GLU A 299 -7.73 -10.25 -8.23
C GLU A 299 -8.90 -10.65 -9.12
N PHE A 300 -9.06 -11.96 -9.32
CA PHE A 300 -10.13 -12.52 -10.12
C PHE A 300 -11.13 -13.25 -9.22
N ASP A 301 -12.37 -12.81 -9.24
CA ASP A 301 -13.48 -13.56 -8.64
C ASP A 301 -13.88 -14.72 -9.56
N GLU A 302 -13.86 -15.92 -9.03
CA GLU A 302 -14.27 -17.12 -9.74
C GLU A 302 -15.80 -17.28 -9.72
N ILE A 303 -16.40 -17.39 -10.90
CA ILE A 303 -17.86 -17.52 -11.06
C ILE A 303 -18.29 -18.98 -11.19
N TYR A 304 -17.35 -19.93 -11.27
CA TYR A 304 -17.67 -21.34 -11.48
C TYR A 304 -18.71 -21.91 -10.49
N PRO A 305 -18.81 -21.49 -9.20
CA PRO A 305 -19.81 -22.04 -8.28
C PRO A 305 -21.24 -21.75 -8.74
N TRP A 306 -21.47 -20.56 -9.35
CA TRP A 306 -22.78 -20.17 -9.89
C TRP A 306 -23.22 -20.99 -11.09
N LEU A 307 -22.31 -21.67 -11.77
CA LEU A 307 -22.58 -22.61 -12.85
C LEU A 307 -22.64 -24.05 -12.34
N LEU A 308 -21.81 -24.41 -11.38
CA LEU A 308 -21.71 -25.76 -10.84
C LEU A 308 -22.94 -26.14 -10.01
N VAL A 309 -23.43 -25.23 -9.15
CA VAL A 309 -24.59 -25.47 -8.30
C VAL A 309 -25.85 -25.79 -9.14
N PRO A 310 -26.24 -24.98 -10.13
CA PRO A 310 -27.38 -25.34 -11.02
C PRO A 310 -27.15 -26.64 -11.77
N ALA A 311 -25.93 -26.94 -12.22
CA ALA A 311 -25.64 -28.20 -12.91
C ALA A 311 -25.89 -29.40 -12.01
N LEU A 312 -25.47 -29.37 -10.75
CA LEU A 312 -25.71 -30.44 -9.77
C LEU A 312 -27.20 -30.57 -9.42
N LEU A 313 -27.91 -29.45 -9.30
CA LEU A 313 -29.37 -29.45 -9.08
C LEU A 313 -30.13 -30.08 -10.24
N LEU A 314 -29.73 -29.81 -11.49
CA LEU A 314 -30.30 -30.44 -12.67
C LEU A 314 -30.05 -31.94 -12.70
N LEU A 315 -28.86 -32.42 -12.32
CA LEU A 315 -28.56 -33.84 -12.22
C LEU A 315 -29.39 -34.52 -11.13
N ALA A 316 -29.52 -33.87 -9.95
CA ALA A 316 -30.36 -34.39 -8.88
C ALA A 316 -31.84 -34.45 -9.28
N ALA A 317 -32.36 -33.40 -9.94
CA ALA A 317 -33.71 -33.38 -10.47
C ALA A 317 -33.95 -34.47 -11.53
N GLU A 318 -32.98 -34.68 -12.44
CA GLU A 318 -33.03 -35.75 -13.42
C GLU A 318 -33.09 -37.12 -12.76
N ALA A 319 -32.24 -37.38 -11.77
CA ALA A 319 -32.22 -38.63 -11.04
C ALA A 319 -33.58 -38.92 -10.36
N LEU A 320 -34.13 -37.89 -9.67
CA LEU A 320 -35.44 -37.99 -9.04
C LEU A 320 -36.58 -38.23 -10.05
N LEU A 321 -36.57 -37.56 -11.21
CA LEU A 321 -37.56 -37.72 -12.24
C LEU A 321 -37.51 -39.16 -12.85
N VAL A 322 -36.31 -39.69 -13.07
CA VAL A 322 -36.12 -41.02 -13.62
C VAL A 322 -36.55 -42.09 -12.62
N GLU A 323 -36.22 -41.96 -11.35
CA GLU A 323 -36.57 -42.95 -10.34
C GLU A 323 -38.01 -42.89 -9.84
N SER A 324 -38.63 -41.72 -9.82
CA SER A 324 -39.98 -41.56 -9.29
C SER A 324 -41.06 -41.64 -10.39
N TRP A 325 -41.01 -40.73 -11.37
CA TRP A 325 -42.14 -40.51 -12.30
C TRP A 325 -41.98 -41.18 -13.66
N LEU A 326 -40.74 -41.29 -14.13
CA LEU A 326 -40.43 -41.91 -15.44
C LEU A 326 -39.91 -43.35 -15.30
N ARG A 327 -40.05 -43.94 -14.11
CA ARG A 327 -39.62 -45.33 -13.87
C ARG A 327 -40.40 -46.26 -14.80
N VAL A 328 -39.72 -46.74 -15.81
CA VAL A 328 -40.24 -47.82 -16.67
C VAL A 328 -39.95 -49.13 -15.94
N LEU A 329 -40.98 -49.74 -15.35
CA LEU A 329 -40.85 -51.09 -14.84
C LEU A 329 -40.35 -52.01 -15.96
N PRO A 330 -39.38 -52.90 -15.65
CA PRO A 330 -38.78 -53.79 -16.62
C PRO A 330 -39.81 -54.76 -17.24
#